data_04653d6e30db032a95d49caed93d7861
#
_entry.id   04653d6e30db032a95d49caed93d7861
#
_cell.length_a   1.000
_cell.length_b   1.000
_cell.length_c   1.000
_cell.angle_alpha   90.00
_cell.angle_beta   90.00
_cell.angle_gamma   90.00
#
_symmetry.space_group_name_H-M   'P 1'
#
loop_
_entity.id
_entity.type
_entity.pdbx_description
1 polymer ?
#
loop_
_entity_poly.entity_id
_entity_poly.type
_entity_poly.pdbx_seq_one_letter_code
_entity_poly.pdbx_strand_id
1 'polypeptide(L)'
;FHDCEIGWSDDFPLVNTMVLNWLVKYQINNFLKIPTKTFKDSTDKIFGKELFSIVVKDKESVERIIDKYTPEWDNDRIAMIDKIILKMCIYEFTHFSSVPVKVSINEYVEISKEYSSPNSSTFVNGVLNNIYKDYFKKGLIKKNERGLQ
;
A
#
# COMPACT_ATOMS: atom_id res chain seq x y z
N PHE A 1 1.28 4.48 26.47
CA PHE A 1 2.33 4.36 25.42
C PHE A 1 2.14 3.12 24.55
N HIS A 2 1.62 2.00 25.07
CA HIS A 2 1.42 0.76 24.33
C HIS A 2 0.33 0.83 23.24
N ASP A 3 -0.68 1.66 23.42
CA ASP A 3 -1.81 1.73 22.48
C ASP A 3 -1.56 2.60 21.23
N CYS A 4 -0.37 3.24 21.14
CA CYS A 4 0.00 4.08 20.00
C CYS A 4 0.99 3.41 19.02
N GLU A 5 1.35 2.14 19.24
CA GLU A 5 2.39 1.46 18.46
C GLU A 5 1.90 0.86 17.13
N ILE A 6 0.59 0.90 16.87
CA ILE A 6 0.04 0.42 15.60
C ILE A 6 0.55 1.31 14.47
N GLY A 7 1.36 0.74 13.59
CA GLY A 7 1.91 1.42 12.40
C GLY A 7 3.23 2.17 12.59
N TRP A 8 3.85 2.14 13.79
CA TRP A 8 5.14 2.82 14.04
C TRP A 8 6.34 1.87 14.17
N SER A 9 6.12 0.58 14.28
CA SER A 9 7.21 -0.39 14.50
C SER A 9 8.26 -0.36 13.39
N ASP A 10 7.83 -0.25 12.14
CA ASP A 10 8.71 -0.23 10.98
C ASP A 10 9.28 1.18 10.70
N ASP A 11 8.51 2.22 10.97
CA ASP A 11 8.91 3.60 10.74
C ASP A 11 9.81 4.17 11.84
N PHE A 12 9.77 3.61 13.05
CA PHE A 12 10.50 4.11 14.20
C PHE A 12 12.03 4.20 13.97
N PRO A 13 12.72 3.20 13.40
CA PRO A 13 14.15 3.30 13.08
C PRO A 13 14.45 4.38 12.05
N LEU A 14 13.57 4.55 11.05
CA LEU A 14 13.70 5.57 10.00
C LEU A 14 13.56 6.96 10.59
N VAL A 15 12.50 7.20 11.38
CA VAL A 15 12.23 8.49 12.01
C VAL A 15 13.36 8.85 12.98
N ASN A 16 13.83 7.91 13.80
CA ASN A 16 14.96 8.13 14.71
C ASN A 16 16.23 8.52 13.94
N THR A 17 16.53 7.84 12.85
CA THR A 17 17.68 8.16 11.98
C THR A 17 17.53 9.56 11.38
N MET A 18 16.34 9.93 10.93
CA MET A 18 16.07 11.27 10.39
C MET A 18 16.25 12.35 11.45
N VAL A 19 15.72 12.15 12.66
CA VAL A 19 15.84 13.09 13.79
C VAL A 19 17.30 13.20 14.21
N LEU A 20 18.01 12.09 14.35
CA LEU A 20 19.43 12.10 14.71
C LEU A 20 20.26 12.86 13.67
N ASN A 21 20.07 12.56 12.38
CA ASN A 21 20.77 13.27 11.31
C ASN A 21 20.45 14.78 11.30
N TRP A 22 19.24 15.13 11.64
CA TRP A 22 18.82 16.51 11.76
C TRP A 22 19.51 17.21 12.95
N LEU A 23 19.55 16.56 14.13
CA LEU A 23 20.23 17.08 15.31
C LEU A 23 21.74 17.23 15.09
N VAL A 24 22.39 16.25 14.43
CA VAL A 24 23.83 16.31 14.11
C VAL A 24 24.15 17.46 13.15
N LYS A 25 23.27 17.73 12.18
CA LYS A 25 23.43 18.83 11.22
C LYS A 25 22.98 20.18 11.77
N TYR A 26 22.40 20.21 12.97
CA TYR A 26 21.95 21.41 13.61
C TYR A 26 23.14 22.26 14.06
N GLN A 27 23.37 23.39 13.41
CA GLN A 27 24.30 24.41 13.88
C GLN A 27 23.53 25.48 14.65
N ILE A 28 24.04 25.83 15.82
CA ILE A 28 23.42 26.72 16.81
C ILE A 28 22.95 28.09 16.25
N ASN A 29 23.46 28.52 15.12
CA ASN A 29 23.14 29.78 14.48
C ASN A 29 22.13 29.72 13.34
N ASN A 30 21.61 28.55 13.01
CA ASN A 30 20.58 28.41 11.97
C ASN A 30 19.24 28.08 12.62
N PHE A 31 18.25 28.96 12.39
CA PHE A 31 16.87 28.66 12.76
C PHE A 31 16.49 27.26 12.26
N LEU A 32 15.86 26.49 13.13
CA LEU A 32 15.34 25.15 12.91
C LEU A 32 14.52 25.06 11.62
N LYS A 33 15.15 24.75 10.51
CA LYS A 33 14.42 24.27 9.35
C LYS A 33 14.21 22.78 9.54
N ILE A 34 12.97 22.41 9.90
CA ILE A 34 12.55 21.00 9.87
C ILE A 34 12.86 20.45 8.48
N PRO A 35 13.49 19.28 8.38
CA PRO A 35 13.74 18.68 7.07
C PRO A 35 12.39 18.52 6.34
N THR A 36 12.18 19.34 5.33
CA THR A 36 10.93 19.31 4.55
C THR A 36 10.89 18.18 3.55
N LYS A 37 12.01 17.47 3.38
CA LYS A 37 12.11 16.36 2.43
C LYS A 37 11.71 15.06 3.12
N THR A 38 10.40 14.81 3.22
CA THR A 38 9.81 13.59 3.77
C THR A 38 9.71 12.46 2.73
N PHE A 39 9.84 12.78 1.45
CA PHE A 39 9.80 11.81 0.35
C PHE A 39 11.21 11.59 -0.20
N LYS A 40 11.50 10.37 -0.62
CA LYS A 40 12.76 10.02 -1.28
C LYS A 40 12.99 10.89 -2.51
N ASP A 41 11.96 11.05 -3.33
CA ASP A 41 11.94 11.91 -4.51
C ASP A 41 10.52 12.41 -4.84
N SER A 42 10.39 13.17 -5.92
CA SER A 42 9.10 13.68 -6.39
C SER A 42 8.17 12.56 -6.88
N THR A 43 8.72 11.44 -7.30
CA THR A 43 7.97 10.29 -7.84
C THR A 43 7.15 9.62 -6.74
N ASP A 44 7.73 9.47 -5.53
CA ASP A 44 7.00 8.91 -4.37
C ASP A 44 5.80 9.77 -3.99
N LYS A 45 5.98 11.11 -4.04
CA LYS A 45 4.88 12.03 -3.73
C LYS A 45 3.77 11.98 -4.79
N ILE A 46 4.13 11.82 -6.06
CA ILE A 46 3.17 11.69 -7.16
C ILE A 46 2.43 10.36 -7.04
N PHE A 47 3.16 9.26 -6.81
CA PHE A 47 2.60 7.93 -6.63
C PHE A 47 1.48 7.90 -5.58
N GLY A 48 1.75 8.39 -4.36
CA GLY A 48 0.74 8.40 -3.28
C GLY A 48 -0.50 9.22 -3.64
N LYS A 49 -0.33 10.39 -4.29
CA LYS A 49 -1.45 11.22 -4.72
C LYS A 49 -2.29 10.57 -5.82
N GLU A 50 -1.64 9.95 -6.80
CA GLU A 50 -2.31 9.27 -7.90
C GLU A 50 -3.09 8.06 -7.40
N LEU A 51 -2.47 7.20 -6.59
CA LEU A 51 -3.12 6.05 -6.01
C LEU A 51 -4.35 6.46 -5.19
N PHE A 52 -4.19 7.42 -4.28
CA PHE A 52 -5.29 7.96 -3.49
C PHE A 52 -6.41 8.50 -4.38
N SER A 53 -6.06 9.29 -5.40
CA SER A 53 -7.05 9.89 -6.31
C SER A 53 -7.85 8.85 -7.08
N ILE A 54 -7.20 7.77 -7.54
CA ILE A 54 -7.87 6.69 -8.28
C ILE A 54 -8.80 5.93 -7.34
N VAL A 55 -8.31 5.54 -6.17
CA VAL A 55 -9.07 4.77 -5.17
C VAL A 55 -10.32 5.49 -4.71
N VAL A 56 -10.22 6.80 -4.44
CA VAL A 56 -11.36 7.62 -3.97
C VAL A 56 -12.37 7.88 -5.07
N LYS A 57 -11.94 8.04 -6.31
CA LYS A 57 -12.85 8.29 -7.45
C LYS A 57 -13.64 7.05 -7.85
N ASP A 58 -13.10 5.87 -7.62
CA ASP A 58 -13.81 4.63 -7.93
C ASP A 58 -14.85 4.33 -6.85
N LYS A 59 -16.10 4.28 -7.25
CA LYS A 59 -17.21 3.98 -6.33
C LYS A 59 -17.58 2.52 -6.28
N GLU A 60 -17.45 1.78 -7.38
CA GLU A 60 -18.06 0.45 -7.49
C GLU A 60 -17.25 -0.56 -8.33
N SER A 61 -16.30 -0.13 -9.17
CA SER A 61 -15.70 -1.04 -10.14
C SER A 61 -14.87 -2.14 -9.49
N VAL A 62 -14.11 -1.80 -8.46
CA VAL A 62 -13.29 -2.79 -7.74
C VAL A 62 -14.12 -3.65 -6.80
N GLU A 63 -15.21 -3.15 -6.24
CA GLU A 63 -16.13 -3.97 -5.44
C GLU A 63 -16.68 -5.13 -6.27
N ARG A 64 -17.12 -4.88 -7.50
CA ARG A 64 -17.55 -5.94 -8.43
C ARG A 64 -16.44 -6.93 -8.76
N ILE A 65 -15.19 -6.47 -8.80
CA ILE A 65 -14.04 -7.37 -8.99
C ILE A 65 -13.88 -8.24 -7.75
N ILE A 66 -13.88 -7.67 -6.55
CA ILE A 66 -13.77 -8.41 -5.29
C ILE A 66 -14.87 -9.47 -5.21
N ASP A 67 -16.12 -9.10 -5.43
CA ASP A 67 -17.28 -10.01 -5.41
C ASP A 67 -17.10 -11.21 -6.33
N LYS A 68 -16.58 -10.97 -7.52
CA LYS A 68 -16.31 -12.04 -8.48
C LYS A 68 -15.30 -13.07 -7.97
N TYR A 69 -14.31 -12.65 -7.19
CA TYR A 69 -13.25 -13.52 -6.66
C TYR A 69 -13.49 -13.99 -5.22
N THR A 70 -14.61 -13.59 -4.64
CA THR A 70 -15.06 -14.00 -3.30
C THR A 70 -16.51 -14.50 -3.29
N PRO A 71 -16.92 -15.36 -4.23
CA PRO A 71 -18.33 -15.75 -4.39
C PRO A 71 -18.89 -16.51 -3.19
N GLU A 72 -18.03 -17.12 -2.36
CA GLU A 72 -18.42 -17.86 -1.16
C GLU A 72 -18.47 -16.98 0.10
N TRP A 73 -18.11 -15.72 -0.04
CA TRP A 73 -18.08 -14.76 1.06
C TRP A 73 -19.23 -13.78 0.88
N ASP A 74 -20.05 -13.69 1.92
CA ASP A 74 -21.04 -12.63 2.00
C ASP A 74 -20.31 -11.28 2.11
N ASN A 75 -20.59 -10.38 1.19
CA ASN A 75 -19.95 -9.06 1.13
C ASN A 75 -20.04 -8.28 2.43
N ASP A 76 -21.12 -8.48 3.20
CA ASP A 76 -21.32 -7.85 4.49
C ASP A 76 -20.39 -8.41 5.58
N ARG A 77 -19.75 -9.55 5.34
CA ARG A 77 -18.79 -10.16 6.26
C ARG A 77 -17.34 -9.77 5.99
N ILE A 78 -17.04 -9.22 4.82
CA ILE A 78 -15.69 -8.73 4.51
C ILE A 78 -15.48 -7.40 5.24
N ALA A 79 -14.46 -7.34 6.09
CA ALA A 79 -14.12 -6.12 6.82
C ALA A 79 -13.90 -4.94 5.86
N MET A 80 -14.39 -3.77 6.20
CA MET A 80 -14.24 -2.57 5.39
C MET A 80 -12.76 -2.28 5.06
N ILE A 81 -11.90 -2.50 6.04
CA ILE A 81 -10.45 -2.29 5.85
C ILE A 81 -9.87 -3.27 4.83
N ASP A 82 -10.30 -4.53 4.81
CA ASP A 82 -9.86 -5.52 3.83
C ASP A 82 -10.30 -5.13 2.42
N LYS A 83 -11.52 -4.62 2.26
CA LYS A 83 -12.01 -4.08 0.96
C LYS A 83 -11.13 -2.92 0.48
N ILE A 84 -10.75 -2.01 1.38
CA ILE A 84 -9.88 -0.88 1.05
C ILE A 84 -8.49 -1.36 0.63
N ILE A 85 -7.90 -2.29 1.38
CA ILE A 85 -6.59 -2.88 1.11
C ILE A 85 -6.59 -3.58 -0.26
N LEU A 86 -7.59 -4.42 -0.52
CA LEU A 86 -7.77 -5.09 -1.82
C LEU A 86 -7.89 -4.07 -2.95
N LYS A 87 -8.71 -3.04 -2.76
CA LYS A 87 -8.93 -1.98 -3.74
C LYS A 87 -7.63 -1.24 -4.07
N MET A 88 -6.88 -0.83 -3.06
CA MET A 88 -5.61 -0.15 -3.24
C MET A 88 -4.62 -1.02 -4.01
N CYS A 89 -4.44 -2.28 -3.61
CA CYS A 89 -3.51 -3.19 -4.26
C CYS A 89 -3.89 -3.47 -5.73
N ILE A 90 -5.17 -3.68 -6.04
CA ILE A 90 -5.64 -3.91 -7.41
C ILE A 90 -5.33 -2.71 -8.29
N TYR A 91 -5.56 -1.49 -7.80
CA TYR A 91 -5.20 -0.27 -8.54
C TYR A 91 -3.70 -0.12 -8.70
N GLU A 92 -2.92 -0.41 -7.66
CA GLU A 92 -1.47 -0.33 -7.75
C GLU A 92 -0.91 -1.26 -8.81
N PHE A 93 -1.25 -2.55 -8.79
CA PHE A 93 -0.67 -3.46 -9.76
C PHE A 93 -1.22 -3.30 -11.18
N THR A 94 -2.38 -2.67 -11.37
CA THR A 94 -2.94 -2.42 -12.71
C THR A 94 -2.49 -1.09 -13.33
N HIS A 95 -2.27 -0.05 -12.53
CA HIS A 95 -1.97 1.30 -13.02
C HIS A 95 -0.51 1.71 -12.91
N PHE A 96 0.24 1.15 -11.96
CA PHE A 96 1.63 1.53 -11.75
C PHE A 96 2.58 0.48 -12.35
N SER A 97 3.01 0.73 -13.58
CA SER A 97 3.82 -0.22 -14.36
C SER A 97 5.22 -0.48 -13.79
N SER A 98 5.74 0.45 -12.97
CA SER A 98 7.09 0.35 -12.38
C SER A 98 7.17 -0.44 -11.08
N VAL A 99 6.02 -0.81 -10.49
CA VAL A 99 5.97 -1.58 -9.24
C VAL A 99 5.70 -3.04 -9.57
N PRO A 100 6.58 -4.00 -9.16
CA PRO A 100 6.33 -5.42 -9.37
C PRO A 100 5.08 -5.88 -8.62
N VAL A 101 4.25 -6.71 -9.26
CA VAL A 101 2.99 -7.17 -8.65
C VAL A 101 3.21 -7.92 -7.34
N LYS A 102 4.26 -8.76 -7.29
CA LYS A 102 4.59 -9.51 -6.06
C LYS A 102 4.92 -8.59 -4.90
N VAL A 103 5.62 -7.48 -5.18
CA VAL A 103 5.94 -6.47 -4.16
C VAL A 103 4.66 -5.83 -3.67
N SER A 104 3.79 -5.36 -4.58
CA SER A 104 2.49 -4.81 -4.18
C SER A 104 1.72 -5.79 -3.29
N ILE A 105 1.55 -7.04 -3.72
CA ILE A 105 0.80 -8.03 -2.93
C ILE A 105 1.41 -8.21 -1.54
N ASN A 106 2.73 -8.35 -1.43
CA ASN A 106 3.40 -8.54 -0.14
C ASN A 106 3.18 -7.34 0.80
N GLU A 107 3.37 -6.12 0.30
CA GLU A 107 3.17 -4.91 1.11
C GLU A 107 1.73 -4.80 1.63
N TYR A 108 0.73 -5.04 0.78
CA TYR A 108 -0.67 -4.99 1.23
C TYR A 108 -1.07 -6.15 2.16
N VAL A 109 -0.42 -7.30 2.05
CA VAL A 109 -0.58 -8.40 3.03
C VAL A 109 0.02 -7.99 4.38
N GLU A 110 1.19 -7.35 4.43
CA GLU A 110 1.75 -6.82 5.68
C GLU A 110 0.85 -5.73 6.28
N ILE A 111 0.37 -4.78 5.48
CA ILE A 111 -0.61 -3.78 5.93
C ILE A 111 -1.85 -4.46 6.54
N SER A 112 -2.34 -5.55 5.94
CA SER A 112 -3.51 -6.25 6.49
C SER A 112 -3.26 -6.92 7.83
N LYS A 113 -2.03 -7.34 8.12
CA LYS A 113 -1.67 -7.88 9.45
C LYS A 113 -1.71 -6.82 10.54
N GLU A 114 -1.35 -5.58 10.19
CA GLU A 114 -1.31 -4.48 11.16
C GLU A 114 -2.70 -3.85 11.40
N TYR A 115 -3.48 -3.69 10.33
CA TYR A 115 -4.70 -2.87 10.37
C TYR A 115 -6.00 -3.66 10.35
N SER A 116 -5.96 -4.98 10.17
CA SER A 116 -7.16 -5.79 10.08
C SER A 116 -7.16 -6.97 11.07
N SER A 117 -8.06 -7.92 10.85
CA SER A 117 -8.20 -9.10 11.74
C SER A 117 -7.04 -10.09 11.54
N PRO A 118 -6.74 -10.95 12.52
CA PRO A 118 -5.65 -11.93 12.43
C PRO A 118 -5.69 -12.84 11.19
N ASN A 119 -6.88 -13.10 10.65
CA ASN A 119 -7.06 -13.96 9.47
C ASN A 119 -7.09 -13.18 8.14
N SER A 120 -7.13 -11.85 8.20
CA SER A 120 -7.26 -11.00 7.02
C SER A 120 -6.09 -11.13 6.06
N SER A 121 -4.88 -11.31 6.57
CA SER A 121 -3.69 -11.44 5.72
C SER A 121 -3.77 -12.67 4.80
N THR A 122 -4.27 -13.79 5.30
CA THR A 122 -4.48 -15.00 4.49
C THR A 122 -5.56 -14.79 3.44
N PHE A 123 -6.67 -14.16 3.83
CA PHE A 123 -7.77 -13.82 2.93
C PHE A 123 -7.31 -12.85 1.82
N VAL A 124 -6.70 -11.74 2.19
CA VAL A 124 -6.20 -10.71 1.25
C VAL A 124 -5.20 -11.33 0.27
N ASN A 125 -4.23 -12.11 0.77
CA ASN A 125 -3.26 -12.81 -0.06
C ASN A 125 -3.93 -13.75 -1.07
N GLY A 126 -4.88 -14.56 -0.63
CA GLY A 126 -5.61 -15.49 -1.50
C GLY A 126 -6.38 -14.77 -2.62
N VAL A 127 -7.15 -13.75 -2.27
CA VAL A 127 -7.93 -12.96 -3.23
C VAL A 127 -7.02 -12.25 -4.24
N LEU A 128 -5.99 -11.54 -3.79
CA LEU A 128 -5.07 -10.81 -4.66
C LEU A 128 -4.31 -11.74 -5.62
N ASN A 129 -3.86 -12.91 -5.16
CA ASN A 129 -3.19 -13.88 -6.03
C ASN A 129 -4.14 -14.46 -7.09
N ASN A 130 -5.42 -14.69 -6.77
CA ASN A 130 -6.40 -15.16 -7.74
C ASN A 130 -6.69 -14.10 -8.81
N ILE A 131 -6.87 -12.83 -8.39
CA ILE A 131 -7.05 -11.70 -9.30
C ILE A 131 -5.81 -11.53 -10.19
N TYR A 132 -4.62 -11.56 -9.61
CA TYR A 132 -3.36 -11.45 -10.35
C TYR A 132 -3.23 -12.52 -11.44
N LYS A 133 -3.46 -13.79 -11.09
CA LYS A 133 -3.37 -14.91 -12.05
C LYS A 133 -4.33 -14.75 -13.24
N ASP A 134 -5.57 -14.33 -12.98
CA ASP A 134 -6.56 -14.10 -14.02
C ASP A 134 -6.20 -12.88 -14.89
N TYR A 135 -5.80 -11.78 -14.27
CA TYR A 135 -5.41 -10.56 -14.98
C TYR A 135 -4.15 -10.72 -15.80
N PHE A 136 -3.18 -11.50 -15.30
CA PHE A 136 -1.98 -11.85 -16.04
C PHE A 136 -2.32 -12.67 -17.29
N LYS A 137 -3.15 -13.70 -17.16
CA LYS A 137 -3.61 -14.52 -18.29
C LYS A 137 -4.37 -13.71 -19.35
N LYS A 138 -5.09 -12.68 -18.92
CA LYS A 138 -5.86 -11.79 -19.81
C LYS A 138 -5.03 -10.65 -20.40
N GLY A 139 -3.76 -10.51 -20.03
CA GLY A 139 -2.90 -9.42 -20.49
C GLY A 139 -3.32 -8.03 -19.98
N LEU A 140 -4.04 -7.98 -18.86
CA LEU A 140 -4.53 -6.74 -18.26
C LEU A 140 -3.47 -6.04 -17.41
N ILE A 141 -2.40 -6.73 -17.05
CA ILE A 141 -1.29 -6.19 -16.26
C ILE A 141 -0.15 -5.82 -17.20
N LYS A 142 0.13 -4.52 -17.28
CA LYS A 142 1.22 -3.99 -18.11
C LYS A 142 2.34 -3.49 -17.20
N LYS A 143 3.47 -4.17 -17.20
CA LYS A 143 4.66 -3.81 -16.42
C LYS A 143 5.80 -3.39 -17.35
N ASN A 144 6.56 -2.38 -16.94
CA ASN A 144 7.82 -2.00 -17.58
C ASN A 144 8.99 -2.87 -17.03
N GLU A 145 10.21 -2.67 -17.51
CA GLU A 145 11.39 -3.45 -17.10
C GLU A 145 11.59 -3.50 -15.59
N ARG A 146 11.32 -2.40 -14.87
CA ARG A 146 11.42 -2.32 -13.41
C ARG A 146 10.31 -3.14 -12.73
N GLY A 147 9.12 -3.13 -13.28
CA GLY A 147 7.96 -3.85 -12.73
C GLY A 147 7.94 -5.35 -13.05
N LEU A 148 8.85 -5.82 -13.89
CA LEU A 148 9.03 -7.24 -14.24
C LEU A 148 10.06 -7.96 -13.35
N GLN A 149 10.79 -7.24 -12.52
CA GLN A 149 11.76 -7.79 -11.56
C GLN A 149 11.03 -8.34 -10.33
#